data_b8a8423035b20187251fb0a1fd8a4c1b
#
_entry.id   b8a8423035b20187251fb0a1fd8a4c1b
#
_cell.length_a   1.000
_cell.length_b   1.000
_cell.length_c   1.000
_cell.angle_alpha   90.00
_cell.angle_beta   90.00
_cell.angle_gamma   90.00
#
_symmetry.space_group_name_H-M   'P 1'
#
loop_
_entity.id
_entity.type
_entity.pdbx_description
1 polymer ?
#
loop_
_entity_poly.entity_id
_entity_poly.type
_entity_poly.pdbx_seq_one_letter_code
_entity_poly.pdbx_strand_id
1 'polypeptide(L)'
;MSEHNDVDHNATDTAAPVTAAAPANHAEGAIKRGGQTTAVDLQCASRYSLWLAYRDEPPHPATGAFDSLTFETDAHTIALGPCQVLEDADAPDGHYRLVPMASIHDFEKLFQQSRADVLDLAARNLPLILQYRNNIDPAFRTFVGDVAYDISVYKELFDRLDAEYAGEPEPVREVIQQGLIRNTGQEFIDCLNAHVADMERIIDNFEGEQHSQHGYYLRKQLWGELLTAPFMARTNLKPRGYIGDSEMMQMCYRNTYEGDSTFGKLLHHHPVSSAAAQAVRNRRPLVAAMAGDYADRMGASADNRMRLLSVACGPALELHDLLNSRERCQQVEYSLLDQDDLALGEAAAALGAVEKRLQTPVKVNYIQESVRTLLATRALRERWGEFHFIYSMGLFDYLTPPVAKAVLSKLHALLLPGGEMAIGNFHVTNPTRRYMDYWLDWPLYYRTEEDFLALTEDFGDATAWIEYDDTGVQMLLRIRKATT
;
A
#
# COMPACT_ATOMS: atom_id res chain seq x y z
N MET A 1 -41.21 -48.94 16.37
CA MET A 1 -41.99 -47.81 16.84
C MET A 1 -40.96 -46.66 16.97
N SER A 2 -40.57 -46.04 15.87
CA SER A 2 -41.20 -45.07 14.96
C SER A 2 -41.78 -43.86 15.68
N GLU A 3 -41.05 -42.77 15.64
CA GLU A 3 -41.64 -41.47 15.38
C GLU A 3 -40.62 -40.59 14.67
N HIS A 4 -40.93 -40.31 13.40
CA HIS A 4 -40.36 -39.27 12.58
C HIS A 4 -40.86 -37.94 13.10
N ASN A 5 -39.96 -36.96 13.19
CA ASN A 5 -40.37 -35.57 13.19
C ASN A 5 -39.68 -34.89 11.99
N ASP A 6 -40.48 -34.69 10.98
CA ASP A 6 -40.25 -33.73 9.92
C ASP A 6 -40.21 -32.33 10.51
N VAL A 7 -39.15 -31.60 10.27
CA VAL A 7 -39.08 -30.15 10.48
C VAL A 7 -39.01 -29.47 9.13
N ASP A 8 -40.12 -28.84 8.81
CA ASP A 8 -40.34 -27.97 7.64
C ASP A 8 -39.28 -26.88 7.59
N HIS A 9 -38.50 -26.87 6.50
CA HIS A 9 -37.71 -25.73 6.07
C HIS A 9 -38.55 -24.82 5.16
N ASN A 10 -39.20 -23.85 5.74
CA ASN A 10 -39.71 -22.70 5.02
C ASN A 10 -39.41 -21.43 5.85
N ALA A 11 -38.16 -20.94 5.76
CA ALA A 11 -37.81 -19.61 6.21
C ALA A 11 -37.64 -18.74 4.95
N THR A 12 -38.70 -18.04 4.63
CA THR A 12 -38.71 -16.91 3.70
C THR A 12 -37.70 -15.86 4.20
N ASP A 13 -36.68 -15.69 3.41
CA ASP A 13 -35.65 -14.65 3.56
C ASP A 13 -36.32 -13.28 3.29
N THR A 14 -36.87 -12.67 4.33
CA THR A 14 -37.25 -11.27 4.32
C THR A 14 -36.02 -10.45 4.70
N ALA A 15 -35.36 -9.89 3.67
CA ALA A 15 -34.35 -8.85 3.85
C ALA A 15 -34.91 -7.78 4.81
N ALA A 16 -34.30 -7.68 5.98
CA ALA A 16 -34.60 -6.59 6.91
C ALA A 16 -34.28 -5.25 6.24
N PRO A 17 -35.13 -4.24 6.36
CA PRO A 17 -34.83 -2.93 5.84
C PRO A 17 -33.61 -2.36 6.56
N VAL A 18 -32.64 -1.89 5.80
CA VAL A 18 -31.53 -1.09 6.31
C VAL A 18 -32.14 0.22 6.83
N THR A 19 -32.43 0.25 8.11
CA THR A 19 -32.84 1.45 8.81
C THR A 19 -32.24 1.48 10.18
N ALA A 20 -31.24 2.31 10.32
CA ALA A 20 -31.08 3.23 11.44
C ALA A 20 -29.97 4.19 11.03
N ALA A 21 -30.37 5.35 10.50
CA ALA A 21 -29.47 6.49 10.45
C ALA A 21 -29.01 6.76 11.89
N ALA A 22 -27.71 6.69 12.12
CA ALA A 22 -27.09 7.25 13.29
C ALA A 22 -27.49 8.74 13.41
N PRO A 23 -27.59 9.34 14.60
CA PRO A 23 -27.93 10.73 14.75
C PRO A 23 -27.02 11.58 13.85
N ALA A 24 -27.64 12.39 13.01
CA ALA A 24 -26.94 13.17 12.00
C ALA A 24 -25.97 14.15 12.67
N ASN A 25 -24.70 13.95 12.49
CA ASN A 25 -23.70 14.95 12.78
C ASN A 25 -23.78 16.00 11.66
N HIS A 26 -24.24 17.20 12.00
CA HIS A 26 -24.28 18.35 11.13
C HIS A 26 -22.98 19.14 11.28
N ALA A 27 -22.39 19.58 10.17
CA ALA A 27 -21.26 20.48 10.17
C ALA A 27 -21.62 21.75 9.40
N GLU A 28 -21.16 22.88 9.92
CA GLU A 28 -21.25 24.16 9.22
C GLU A 28 -20.04 24.34 8.32
N GLY A 29 -20.29 24.81 7.09
CA GLY A 29 -19.21 24.96 6.11
C GLY A 29 -19.42 26.11 5.15
N ALA A 30 -18.44 26.27 4.27
CA ALA A 30 -18.46 27.25 3.20
C ALA A 30 -17.99 26.64 1.89
N ILE A 31 -18.79 26.76 0.85
CA ILE A 31 -18.45 26.31 -0.50
C ILE A 31 -18.06 27.51 -1.38
N LYS A 32 -17.06 27.34 -2.24
CA LYS A 32 -16.50 28.41 -3.05
C LYS A 32 -16.56 28.11 -4.53
N ARG A 33 -17.02 29.11 -5.33
CA ARG A 33 -17.03 29.05 -6.79
C ARG A 33 -16.64 30.44 -7.36
N GLY A 34 -15.60 30.48 -8.22
CA GLY A 34 -15.18 31.70 -8.91
C GLY A 34 -14.89 32.89 -7.98
N GLY A 35 -14.38 32.62 -6.77
CA GLY A 35 -14.12 33.66 -5.76
C GLY A 35 -15.31 34.01 -4.85
N GLN A 36 -16.54 33.60 -5.17
CA GLN A 36 -17.71 33.77 -4.30
C GLN A 36 -17.79 32.62 -3.30
N THR A 37 -18.05 32.95 -2.04
CA THR A 37 -18.20 32.00 -0.93
C THR A 37 -19.66 31.98 -0.46
N THR A 38 -20.24 30.80 -0.29
CA THR A 38 -21.62 30.59 0.16
C THR A 38 -21.62 29.67 1.37
N ALA A 39 -22.34 30.05 2.41
CA ALA A 39 -22.49 29.24 3.63
C ALA A 39 -23.40 28.05 3.37
N VAL A 40 -23.02 26.90 3.94
CA VAL A 40 -23.71 25.62 3.76
C VAL A 40 -23.80 24.85 5.06
N ASP A 41 -24.85 24.06 5.18
CA ASP A 41 -24.98 23.00 6.18
C ASP A 41 -24.67 21.67 5.50
N LEU A 42 -23.89 20.84 6.18
CA LEU A 42 -23.43 19.58 5.67
C LEU A 42 -23.88 18.43 6.56
N GLN A 43 -24.28 17.34 5.94
CA GLN A 43 -24.65 16.10 6.60
C GLN A 43 -24.03 14.91 5.86
N CYS A 44 -23.63 13.89 6.59
CA CYS A 44 -23.11 12.67 5.97
C CYS A 44 -24.22 11.97 5.17
N ALA A 45 -24.09 11.88 3.87
CA ALA A 45 -25.00 11.17 2.98
C ALA A 45 -24.60 9.73 2.78
N SER A 46 -23.30 9.48 2.68
CA SER A 46 -22.68 8.15 2.56
C SER A 46 -21.21 8.24 2.94
N ARG A 47 -20.55 7.10 3.00
CA ARG A 47 -19.12 7.05 3.30
C ARG A 47 -18.25 8.00 2.46
N TYR A 48 -18.67 8.34 1.24
CA TYR A 48 -17.85 9.11 0.28
C TYR A 48 -18.52 10.35 -0.27
N SER A 49 -19.68 10.74 0.27
CA SER A 49 -20.39 11.92 -0.16
C SER A 49 -21.13 12.58 1.00
N LEU A 50 -21.43 13.87 0.83
CA LEU A 50 -22.17 14.67 1.79
C LEU A 50 -23.49 15.14 1.18
N TRP A 51 -24.52 15.30 1.98
CA TRP A 51 -25.63 16.18 1.65
C TRP A 51 -25.27 17.60 2.04
N LEU A 52 -25.59 18.52 1.15
CA LEU A 52 -25.34 19.96 1.28
C LEU A 52 -26.66 20.71 1.19
N ALA A 53 -26.94 21.57 2.17
CA ALA A 53 -28.02 22.55 2.13
C ALA A 53 -27.43 23.96 2.15
N TYR A 54 -27.91 24.85 1.26
CA TYR A 54 -27.49 26.24 1.27
C TYR A 54 -28.27 26.98 2.39
N ARG A 55 -27.56 27.79 3.20
CA ARG A 55 -28.17 28.61 4.26
C ARG A 55 -28.86 29.83 3.73
N ASP A 56 -28.35 30.36 2.62
CA ASP A 56 -28.87 31.52 1.91
C ASP A 56 -29.39 31.10 0.53
N GLU A 57 -29.77 32.06 -0.30
CA GLU A 57 -30.17 31.79 -1.68
C GLU A 57 -29.02 31.07 -2.44
N PRO A 58 -29.30 29.91 -3.03
CA PRO A 58 -28.24 29.12 -3.68
C PRO A 58 -27.64 29.89 -4.87
N PRO A 59 -26.33 29.73 -5.12
CA PRO A 59 -25.72 30.34 -6.30
C PRO A 59 -26.31 29.75 -7.59
N HIS A 60 -26.42 30.55 -8.64
CA HIS A 60 -26.85 30.03 -9.94
C HIS A 60 -25.67 29.59 -10.83
N PRO A 61 -25.66 28.33 -11.23
CA PRO A 61 -26.52 27.18 -10.83
C PRO A 61 -26.17 26.64 -9.44
N ALA A 62 -27.16 26.09 -8.72
CA ALA A 62 -26.95 25.46 -7.40
C ALA A 62 -26.11 24.17 -7.47
N THR A 63 -26.07 23.55 -8.64
CA THR A 63 -25.31 22.33 -8.92
C THR A 63 -24.10 22.60 -9.83
N GLY A 64 -23.22 21.61 -10.00
CA GLY A 64 -22.03 21.70 -10.87
C GLY A 64 -20.73 21.69 -10.08
N ALA A 65 -19.65 22.13 -10.75
CA ALA A 65 -18.32 22.16 -10.15
C ALA A 65 -18.10 23.40 -9.27
N PHE A 66 -17.48 23.18 -8.12
CA PHE A 66 -17.07 24.20 -7.15
C PHE A 66 -15.56 24.08 -6.89
N ASP A 67 -14.91 25.20 -6.57
CA ASP A 67 -13.45 25.27 -6.40
C ASP A 67 -12.97 24.58 -5.12
N SER A 68 -13.74 24.73 -4.04
CA SER A 68 -13.41 24.15 -2.73
C SER A 68 -14.62 24.12 -1.79
N LEU A 69 -14.54 23.25 -0.80
CA LEU A 69 -15.41 23.23 0.38
C LEU A 69 -14.54 23.29 1.63
N THR A 70 -14.90 24.15 2.57
CA THR A 70 -14.27 24.19 3.89
C THR A 70 -15.36 24.02 4.94
N PHE A 71 -15.15 23.14 5.93
CA PHE A 71 -16.09 22.97 7.05
C PHE A 71 -15.34 22.62 8.33
N GLU A 72 -16.00 22.85 9.44
CA GLU A 72 -15.46 22.57 10.76
C GLU A 72 -16.12 21.33 11.36
N THR A 73 -15.31 20.45 11.90
CA THR A 73 -15.72 19.37 12.79
C THR A 73 -15.25 19.70 14.20
N ASP A 74 -15.75 19.03 15.21
CA ASP A 74 -15.29 19.23 16.61
C ASP A 74 -13.77 19.12 16.79
N ALA A 75 -13.09 18.50 15.85
CA ALA A 75 -11.66 18.20 15.91
C ALA A 75 -10.78 19.09 15.02
N HIS A 76 -11.25 19.42 13.81
CA HIS A 76 -10.42 20.06 12.78
C HIS A 76 -11.25 20.89 11.81
N THR A 77 -10.62 21.94 11.23
CA THR A 77 -11.08 22.56 9.99
C THR A 77 -10.65 21.66 8.83
N ILE A 78 -11.61 21.21 8.03
CA ILE A 78 -11.38 20.37 6.85
C ILE A 78 -11.57 21.24 5.61
N ALA A 79 -10.53 21.26 4.76
CA ALA A 79 -10.57 21.92 3.47
C ALA A 79 -10.51 20.86 2.38
N LEU A 80 -11.58 20.75 1.59
CA LEU A 80 -11.62 19.91 0.40
C LEU A 80 -11.35 20.80 -0.82
N GLY A 81 -10.58 20.26 -1.76
CA GLY A 81 -10.33 20.88 -3.05
C GLY A 81 -11.58 20.89 -3.95
N PRO A 82 -11.44 20.84 -5.27
CA PRO A 82 -12.56 20.84 -6.19
C PRO A 82 -13.60 19.77 -5.85
N CYS A 83 -14.88 20.16 -5.88
CA CYS A 83 -16.00 19.26 -5.59
C CYS A 83 -17.12 19.44 -6.62
N GLN A 84 -17.91 18.39 -6.81
CA GLN A 84 -19.08 18.37 -7.66
C GLN A 84 -20.34 18.34 -6.80
N VAL A 85 -21.28 19.25 -7.06
CA VAL A 85 -22.62 19.25 -6.44
C VAL A 85 -23.63 18.76 -7.46
N LEU A 86 -24.45 17.80 -7.07
CA LEU A 86 -25.41 17.09 -7.92
C LEU A 86 -26.82 17.18 -7.31
N GLU A 87 -27.85 17.16 -8.15
CA GLU A 87 -29.19 16.81 -7.68
C GLU A 87 -29.22 15.36 -7.22
N ASP A 88 -29.92 15.09 -6.13
CA ASP A 88 -30.01 13.75 -5.55
C ASP A 88 -31.48 13.49 -5.15
N ALA A 89 -32.09 12.52 -5.81
CA ALA A 89 -33.49 12.13 -5.55
C ALA A 89 -33.70 11.54 -4.14
N ASP A 90 -32.63 11.02 -3.54
CA ASP A 90 -32.65 10.42 -2.20
C ASP A 90 -32.29 11.44 -1.10
N ALA A 91 -31.92 12.66 -1.47
CA ALA A 91 -31.59 13.71 -0.49
C ALA A 91 -32.85 14.25 0.19
N PRO A 92 -32.77 14.72 1.44
CA PRO A 92 -33.83 15.48 2.07
C PRO A 92 -34.18 16.75 1.26
N ASP A 93 -35.42 17.23 1.39
CA ASP A 93 -35.87 18.41 0.69
C ASP A 93 -34.89 19.59 0.87
N GLY A 94 -34.51 20.22 -0.23
CA GLY A 94 -33.61 21.37 -0.26
C GLY A 94 -32.10 20.98 -0.12
N HIS A 95 -31.77 19.69 -0.14
CA HIS A 95 -30.40 19.21 -0.10
C HIS A 95 -29.91 18.74 -1.48
N TYR A 96 -28.62 18.85 -1.67
CA TYR A 96 -27.89 18.38 -2.86
C TYR A 96 -26.80 17.41 -2.43
N ARG A 97 -26.39 16.52 -3.33
CA ARG A 97 -25.25 15.64 -3.07
C ARG A 97 -23.93 16.29 -3.47
N LEU A 98 -23.00 16.38 -2.55
CA LEU A 98 -21.64 16.87 -2.80
C LEU A 98 -20.65 15.69 -2.81
N VAL A 99 -19.82 15.65 -3.86
CA VAL A 99 -18.77 14.66 -4.04
C VAL A 99 -17.44 15.37 -4.25
N PRO A 100 -16.40 15.14 -3.41
CA PRO A 100 -15.06 15.67 -3.66
C PRO A 100 -14.47 15.08 -4.93
N MET A 101 -13.79 15.92 -5.73
CA MET A 101 -13.19 15.50 -7.01
C MET A 101 -11.71 15.23 -6.89
N ALA A 102 -11.00 15.85 -5.95
CA ALA A 102 -9.55 15.77 -5.81
C ALA A 102 -9.09 14.67 -4.86
N SER A 103 -9.94 14.16 -3.97
CA SER A 103 -9.57 13.17 -2.95
C SER A 103 -10.80 12.41 -2.46
N ILE A 104 -10.59 11.16 -2.04
CA ILE A 104 -11.65 10.34 -1.45
C ILE A 104 -11.56 10.47 0.08
N HIS A 105 -12.61 11.02 0.70
CA HIS A 105 -12.73 11.14 2.13
C HIS A 105 -13.75 10.15 2.68
N ASP A 106 -13.44 9.55 3.83
CA ASP A 106 -14.37 8.71 4.58
C ASP A 106 -15.19 9.62 5.52
N PHE A 107 -16.29 10.16 5.01
CA PHE A 107 -17.12 11.09 5.76
C PHE A 107 -17.82 10.46 6.97
N GLU A 108 -18.14 9.17 6.92
CA GLU A 108 -18.68 8.48 8.11
C GLU A 108 -17.68 8.54 9.26
N LYS A 109 -16.39 8.32 8.99
CA LYS A 109 -15.34 8.47 10.01
C LYS A 109 -15.15 9.92 10.43
N LEU A 110 -15.17 10.86 9.49
CA LEU A 110 -14.96 12.27 9.80
C LEU A 110 -16.07 12.84 10.68
N PHE A 111 -17.32 12.42 10.50
CA PHE A 111 -18.46 12.85 11.30
C PHE A 111 -18.68 12.02 12.57
N GLN A 112 -18.25 10.76 12.60
CA GLN A 112 -18.36 9.89 13.79
C GLN A 112 -17.28 10.16 14.85
N GLN A 113 -16.18 10.81 14.47
CA GLN A 113 -15.04 11.05 15.36
C GLN A 113 -15.01 12.49 15.87
N SER A 114 -15.81 12.80 16.89
CA SER A 114 -15.41 13.89 17.75
C SER A 114 -14.10 13.48 18.47
N ARG A 115 -13.22 14.45 18.74
CA ARG A 115 -11.95 14.20 19.47
C ARG A 115 -12.23 13.58 20.85
N ALA A 116 -13.35 13.89 21.44
CA ALA A 116 -13.82 13.29 22.69
C ALA A 116 -14.20 11.84 22.51
N ASP A 117 -14.86 11.45 21.41
CA ASP A 117 -15.25 10.07 21.12
C ASP A 117 -14.04 9.17 20.82
N VAL A 118 -13.03 9.70 20.12
CA VAL A 118 -11.77 8.98 19.87
C VAL A 118 -11.01 8.74 21.17
N LEU A 119 -10.94 9.75 22.04
CA LEU A 119 -10.28 9.62 23.34
C LEU A 119 -11.07 8.68 24.28
N ASP A 120 -12.40 8.77 24.29
CA ASP A 120 -13.26 7.90 25.10
C ASP A 120 -13.21 6.46 24.58
N LEU A 121 -13.25 6.22 23.27
CA LEU A 121 -13.09 4.90 22.67
C LEU A 121 -11.70 4.32 22.95
N ALA A 122 -10.65 5.13 22.80
CA ALA A 122 -9.29 4.71 23.15
C ALA A 122 -9.16 4.39 24.64
N ALA A 123 -9.73 5.23 25.52
CA ALA A 123 -9.74 5.00 26.95
C ALA A 123 -10.55 3.75 27.34
N ARG A 124 -11.69 3.49 26.71
CA ARG A 124 -12.51 2.28 26.93
C ARG A 124 -11.81 1.01 26.44
N ASN A 125 -11.04 1.09 25.35
CA ASN A 125 -10.30 -0.04 24.80
C ASN A 125 -8.97 -0.29 25.52
N LEU A 126 -8.43 0.69 26.25
CA LEU A 126 -7.16 0.55 26.96
C LEU A 126 -7.10 -0.65 27.89
N PRO A 127 -8.14 -0.95 28.74
CA PRO A 127 -8.12 -2.15 29.57
C PRO A 127 -8.05 -3.46 28.76
N LEU A 128 -8.70 -3.53 27.59
CA LEU A 128 -8.64 -4.69 26.70
C LEU A 128 -7.23 -4.84 26.11
N ILE A 129 -6.64 -3.75 25.64
CA ILE A 129 -5.26 -3.72 25.12
C ILE A 129 -4.28 -4.17 26.20
N LEU A 130 -4.46 -3.70 27.46
CA LEU A 130 -3.62 -4.12 28.58
C LEU A 130 -3.82 -5.60 28.97
N GLN A 131 -5.02 -6.15 28.74
CA GLN A 131 -5.28 -7.58 28.96
C GLN A 131 -4.54 -8.46 27.95
N TYR A 132 -4.29 -8.00 26.73
CA TYR A 132 -3.49 -8.77 25.74
C TYR A 132 -2.12 -9.17 26.29
N ARG A 133 -1.52 -8.35 27.16
CA ARG A 133 -0.27 -8.70 27.86
C ARG A 133 -0.36 -10.04 28.61
N ASN A 134 -1.52 -10.41 29.09
CA ASN A 134 -1.69 -11.65 29.87
C ASN A 134 -1.71 -12.90 28.97
N ASN A 135 -1.98 -12.72 27.67
CA ASN A 135 -2.03 -13.77 26.66
C ASN A 135 -0.67 -14.01 26.00
N ILE A 136 0.33 -13.17 26.31
CA ILE A 136 1.68 -13.30 25.75
C ILE A 136 2.40 -14.47 26.42
N ASP A 137 2.95 -15.35 25.61
CA ASP A 137 3.73 -16.49 26.07
C ASP A 137 4.86 -16.04 27.02
N PRO A 138 5.06 -16.70 28.16
CA PRO A 138 6.09 -16.31 29.13
C PRO A 138 7.52 -16.35 28.57
N ALA A 139 7.86 -17.33 27.72
CA ALA A 139 9.19 -17.42 27.10
C ALA A 139 9.39 -16.26 26.09
N PHE A 140 8.35 -15.96 25.29
CA PHE A 140 8.38 -14.82 24.38
C PHE A 140 8.49 -13.48 25.13
N ARG A 141 7.83 -13.35 26.29
CA ARG A 141 7.93 -12.13 27.11
C ARG A 141 9.34 -11.93 27.66
N THR A 142 9.99 -13.00 28.14
CA THR A 142 11.37 -12.96 28.60
C THR A 142 12.28 -12.57 27.45
N PHE A 143 12.15 -13.24 26.31
CA PHE A 143 12.88 -12.92 25.08
C PHE A 143 12.78 -11.43 24.70
N VAL A 144 11.56 -10.87 24.67
CA VAL A 144 11.37 -9.44 24.33
C VAL A 144 12.05 -8.52 25.35
N GLY A 145 12.08 -8.90 26.63
CA GLY A 145 12.82 -8.18 27.66
C GLY A 145 14.32 -8.15 27.41
N ASP A 146 14.90 -9.30 27.03
CA ASP A 146 16.31 -9.43 26.70
C ASP A 146 16.66 -8.61 25.45
N VAL A 147 15.84 -8.71 24.40
CA VAL A 147 15.99 -7.89 23.16
C VAL A 147 15.96 -6.41 23.48
N ALA A 148 15.00 -5.95 24.29
CA ALA A 148 14.86 -4.54 24.64
C ALA A 148 16.09 -4.03 25.43
N TYR A 149 16.62 -4.87 26.33
CA TYR A 149 17.82 -4.55 27.09
C TYR A 149 19.03 -4.41 26.15
N ASP A 150 19.30 -5.41 25.32
CA ASP A 150 20.45 -5.42 24.42
C ASP A 150 20.42 -4.25 23.44
N ILE A 151 19.27 -4.01 22.80
CA ILE A 151 19.09 -2.89 21.87
C ILE A 151 19.30 -1.54 22.58
N SER A 152 18.81 -1.39 23.81
CA SER A 152 19.01 -0.15 24.59
C SER A 152 20.48 0.09 24.91
N VAL A 153 21.24 -0.96 25.24
CA VAL A 153 22.70 -0.88 25.49
C VAL A 153 23.45 -0.46 24.25
N TYR A 154 23.14 -1.05 23.09
CA TYR A 154 23.75 -0.63 21.82
C TYR A 154 23.37 0.80 21.44
N LYS A 155 22.12 1.18 21.63
CA LYS A 155 21.68 2.55 21.39
C LYS A 155 22.45 3.54 22.23
N GLU A 156 22.59 3.29 23.53
CA GLU A 156 23.34 4.15 24.45
C GLU A 156 24.84 4.24 24.07
N LEU A 157 25.43 3.14 23.60
CA LEU A 157 26.81 3.12 23.11
C LEU A 157 26.97 4.01 21.88
N PHE A 158 26.13 3.84 20.85
CA PHE A 158 26.22 4.63 19.62
C PHE A 158 25.88 6.09 19.86
N ASP A 159 24.88 6.42 20.69
CA ASP A 159 24.54 7.80 21.04
C ASP A 159 25.70 8.51 21.73
N ARG A 160 26.44 7.81 22.59
CA ARG A 160 27.66 8.35 23.22
C ARG A 160 28.79 8.58 22.20
N LEU A 161 29.02 7.61 21.31
CA LEU A 161 30.02 7.74 20.25
C LEU A 161 29.68 8.90 19.31
N ASP A 162 28.42 9.01 18.89
CA ASP A 162 27.94 10.11 18.02
C ASP A 162 28.14 11.48 18.70
N ALA A 163 27.95 11.57 20.01
CA ALA A 163 28.15 12.78 20.77
C ALA A 163 29.65 13.21 20.84
N GLU A 164 30.58 12.25 20.86
CA GLU A 164 32.02 12.54 20.94
C GLU A 164 32.56 13.30 19.72
N TYR A 165 32.05 12.99 18.52
CA TYR A 165 32.46 13.65 17.27
C TYR A 165 31.44 14.66 16.74
N ALA A 166 30.40 14.99 17.51
CA ALA A 166 29.35 15.92 17.08
C ALA A 166 29.90 17.34 16.74
N GLY A 167 30.98 17.76 17.35
CA GLY A 167 31.64 19.02 17.09
C GLY A 167 32.52 19.08 15.85
N GLU A 168 32.79 17.95 15.21
CA GLU A 168 33.60 17.88 13.99
C GLU A 168 32.83 18.38 12.74
N PRO A 169 33.54 18.89 11.72
CA PRO A 169 32.92 19.22 10.43
C PRO A 169 32.18 18.01 9.79
N GLU A 170 31.08 18.29 9.08
CA GLU A 170 30.23 17.26 8.49
C GLU A 170 31.00 16.18 7.70
N PRO A 171 31.97 16.50 6.80
CA PRO A 171 32.71 15.46 6.08
C PRO A 171 33.53 14.54 7.00
N VAL A 172 34.02 15.07 8.13
CA VAL A 172 34.78 14.30 9.12
C VAL A 172 33.84 13.38 9.88
N ARG A 173 32.70 13.90 10.33
CA ARG A 173 31.64 13.10 10.98
C ARG A 173 31.19 11.95 10.12
N GLU A 174 30.94 12.19 8.83
CA GLU A 174 30.55 11.14 7.90
C GLU A 174 31.58 10.00 7.79
N VAL A 175 32.88 10.34 7.71
CA VAL A 175 33.94 9.32 7.66
C VAL A 175 34.02 8.53 8.94
N ILE A 176 33.94 9.20 10.11
CA ILE A 176 33.95 8.53 11.43
C ILE A 176 32.73 7.60 11.53
N GLN A 177 31.53 8.09 11.19
CA GLN A 177 30.30 7.32 11.24
C GLN A 177 30.34 6.09 10.32
N GLN A 178 30.87 6.23 9.10
CA GLN A 178 31.10 5.09 8.22
C GLN A 178 32.07 4.06 8.82
N GLY A 179 33.09 4.51 9.53
CA GLY A 179 34.01 3.64 10.27
C GLY A 179 33.30 2.87 11.38
N LEU A 180 32.46 3.56 12.18
CA LEU A 180 31.68 2.94 13.24
C LEU A 180 30.67 1.91 12.68
N ILE A 181 29.99 2.23 11.60
CA ILE A 181 29.05 1.31 10.92
C ILE A 181 29.76 0.04 10.47
N ARG A 182 30.96 0.15 9.89
CA ARG A 182 31.70 -1.02 9.35
C ARG A 182 32.31 -1.90 10.42
N ASN A 183 32.68 -1.34 11.58
CA ASN A 183 33.36 -2.06 12.65
C ASN A 183 32.37 -2.44 13.78
N THR A 184 32.11 -1.52 14.70
CA THR A 184 31.19 -1.76 15.84
C THR A 184 29.76 -2.05 15.40
N GLY A 185 29.33 -1.48 14.27
CA GLY A 185 28.00 -1.71 13.70
C GLY A 185 27.77 -3.17 13.32
N GLN A 186 28.80 -3.92 12.89
CA GLN A 186 28.65 -5.31 12.53
C GLN A 186 28.26 -6.17 13.75
N GLU A 187 28.83 -5.91 14.92
CA GLU A 187 28.47 -6.63 16.16
C GLU A 187 26.99 -6.42 16.52
N PHE A 188 26.47 -5.20 16.31
CA PHE A 188 25.04 -4.91 16.51
C PHE A 188 24.17 -5.65 15.50
N ILE A 189 24.55 -5.70 14.22
CA ILE A 189 23.82 -6.44 13.20
C ILE A 189 23.80 -7.95 13.51
N ASP A 190 24.93 -8.49 13.98
CA ASP A 190 25.02 -9.91 14.37
C ASP A 190 24.12 -10.20 15.58
N CYS A 191 24.06 -9.28 16.55
CA CYS A 191 23.14 -9.35 17.68
C CYS A 191 21.66 -9.33 17.21
N LEU A 192 21.28 -8.42 16.29
CA LEU A 192 19.93 -8.40 15.72
C LEU A 192 19.58 -9.71 14.99
N ASN A 193 20.51 -10.23 14.19
CA ASN A 193 20.31 -11.50 13.50
C ASN A 193 20.11 -12.67 14.48
N ALA A 194 20.87 -12.70 15.58
CA ALA A 194 20.70 -13.70 16.63
C ALA A 194 19.31 -13.58 17.29
N HIS A 195 18.86 -12.36 17.61
CA HIS A 195 17.51 -12.15 18.15
C HIS A 195 16.40 -12.55 17.17
N VAL A 196 16.55 -12.29 15.88
CA VAL A 196 15.59 -12.75 14.87
C VAL A 196 15.52 -14.28 14.84
N ALA A 197 16.66 -14.98 14.86
CA ALA A 197 16.72 -16.44 14.88
C ALA A 197 16.13 -17.02 16.18
N ASP A 198 16.38 -16.39 17.32
CA ASP A 198 15.81 -16.79 18.61
C ASP A 198 14.31 -16.61 18.65
N MET A 199 13.82 -15.48 18.12
CA MET A 199 12.39 -15.24 17.95
C MET A 199 11.73 -16.34 17.14
N GLU A 200 12.28 -16.69 15.99
CA GLU A 200 11.72 -17.71 15.10
C GLU A 200 11.59 -19.07 15.79
N ARG A 201 12.57 -19.45 16.62
CA ARG A 201 12.51 -20.69 17.41
C ARG A 201 11.41 -20.67 18.46
N ILE A 202 11.19 -19.52 19.11
CA ILE A 202 10.15 -19.39 20.16
C ILE A 202 8.75 -19.43 19.54
N ILE A 203 8.56 -18.79 18.37
CA ILE A 203 7.24 -18.67 17.74
C ILE A 203 6.89 -19.82 16.78
N ASP A 204 7.74 -20.81 16.65
CA ASP A 204 7.58 -21.94 15.70
C ASP A 204 6.23 -22.66 15.85
N ASN A 205 5.75 -22.78 17.09
CA ASN A 205 4.47 -23.42 17.39
C ASN A 205 3.29 -22.45 17.55
N PHE A 206 3.46 -21.16 17.21
CA PHE A 206 2.39 -20.19 17.30
C PHE A 206 1.46 -20.29 16.09
N GLU A 207 0.17 -20.11 16.31
CA GLU A 207 -0.85 -20.19 15.28
C GLU A 207 -1.71 -18.93 15.19
N GLY A 208 -2.15 -18.61 13.99
CA GLY A 208 -3.18 -17.62 13.70
C GLY A 208 -2.97 -16.28 14.44
N GLU A 209 -3.90 -15.96 15.32
CA GLU A 209 -3.95 -14.68 16.03
C GLU A 209 -2.80 -14.49 17.04
N GLN A 210 -2.17 -15.57 17.50
CA GLN A 210 -1.01 -15.48 18.41
C GLN A 210 0.12 -14.67 17.76
N HIS A 211 0.40 -14.87 16.47
CA HIS A 211 1.44 -14.13 15.77
C HIS A 211 1.20 -12.61 15.81
N SER A 212 -0.04 -12.16 15.56
CA SER A 212 -0.36 -10.73 15.55
C SER A 212 -0.27 -10.10 16.95
N GLN A 213 -0.72 -10.82 17.99
CA GLN A 213 -0.65 -10.36 19.39
C GLN A 213 0.79 -10.24 19.88
N HIS A 214 1.64 -11.25 19.60
CA HIS A 214 3.02 -11.28 20.02
C HIS A 214 3.87 -10.25 19.24
N GLY A 215 3.65 -10.11 17.93
CA GLY A 215 4.29 -9.07 17.12
C GLY A 215 3.93 -7.66 17.60
N TYR A 216 2.65 -7.41 17.92
CA TYR A 216 2.24 -6.15 18.52
C TYR A 216 2.94 -5.90 19.86
N TYR A 217 3.04 -6.92 20.74
CA TYR A 217 3.73 -6.79 22.01
C TYR A 217 5.20 -6.43 21.84
N LEU A 218 5.94 -7.13 20.96
CA LEU A 218 7.35 -6.83 20.65
C LEU A 218 7.52 -5.37 20.20
N ARG A 219 6.76 -4.95 19.20
CA ARG A 219 6.85 -3.58 18.69
C ARG A 219 6.54 -2.52 19.74
N LYS A 220 5.60 -2.80 20.67
CA LYS A 220 5.30 -1.85 21.76
C LYS A 220 6.41 -1.75 22.79
N GLN A 221 7.14 -2.83 23.05
CA GLN A 221 8.30 -2.80 23.96
C GLN A 221 9.48 -2.07 23.33
N LEU A 222 9.66 -2.15 22.00
CA LEU A 222 10.77 -1.56 21.25
C LEU A 222 10.38 -0.25 20.55
N TRP A 223 9.24 0.34 20.89
CA TRP A 223 8.66 1.45 20.11
C TRP A 223 9.58 2.64 19.96
N GLY A 224 10.27 3.04 21.03
CA GLY A 224 11.19 4.17 21.02
C GLY A 224 12.38 3.96 20.09
N GLU A 225 12.95 2.76 20.08
CA GLU A 225 14.09 2.37 19.27
C GLU A 225 13.71 2.19 17.80
N LEU A 226 12.61 1.49 17.51
CA LEU A 226 12.13 1.26 16.14
C LEU A 226 11.87 2.57 15.39
N LEU A 227 11.33 3.59 16.07
CA LEU A 227 11.02 4.87 15.43
C LEU A 227 12.25 5.73 15.12
N THR A 228 13.43 5.38 15.60
CA THR A 228 14.68 6.07 15.22
C THR A 228 15.16 5.67 13.82
N ALA A 229 14.69 4.54 13.31
CA ALA A 229 15.05 4.00 12.01
C ALA A 229 13.97 4.35 10.96
N PRO A 230 14.28 5.15 9.93
CA PRO A 230 13.28 5.64 8.97
C PRO A 230 12.42 4.55 8.34
N PHE A 231 13.00 3.42 7.94
CA PHE A 231 12.24 2.31 7.35
C PHE A 231 11.28 1.68 8.36
N MET A 232 11.75 1.36 9.58
CA MET A 232 10.92 0.77 10.62
C MET A 232 9.84 1.74 11.11
N ALA A 233 10.17 3.03 11.23
CA ALA A 233 9.20 4.07 11.54
C ALA A 233 8.08 4.10 10.49
N ARG A 234 8.44 4.08 9.21
CA ARG A 234 7.47 4.13 8.12
C ARG A 234 6.56 2.91 8.07
N THR A 235 7.11 1.70 8.22
CA THR A 235 6.34 0.46 8.25
C THR A 235 5.35 0.42 9.41
N ASN A 236 5.77 0.87 10.59
CA ASN A 236 4.95 0.84 11.79
C ASN A 236 3.91 1.98 11.86
N LEU A 237 4.26 3.19 11.39
CA LEU A 237 3.37 4.37 11.42
C LEU A 237 2.43 4.45 10.22
N LYS A 238 2.79 3.86 9.07
CA LYS A 238 1.99 3.83 7.83
C LYS A 238 1.47 5.22 7.42
N PRO A 239 2.35 6.20 7.17
CA PRO A 239 1.96 7.61 7.01
C PRO A 239 1.00 7.86 5.83
N ARG A 240 0.97 6.97 4.83
CA ARG A 240 0.03 7.02 3.70
C ARG A 240 -1.22 6.14 3.92
N GLY A 241 -1.42 5.60 5.14
CA GLY A 241 -2.58 4.78 5.51
C GLY A 241 -2.51 3.32 5.07
N TYR A 242 -1.46 2.89 4.41
CA TYR A 242 -1.24 1.50 3.98
C TYR A 242 0.24 1.12 4.04
N ILE A 243 0.52 -0.18 4.01
CA ILE A 243 1.87 -0.74 4.04
C ILE A 243 2.37 -0.92 2.60
N GLY A 244 3.69 -0.79 2.40
CA GLY A 244 4.32 -1.03 1.09
C GLY A 244 4.13 0.15 0.14
N ASP A 245 4.07 1.37 0.68
CA ASP A 245 3.98 2.57 -0.13
C ASP A 245 5.24 2.81 -0.99
N SER A 246 5.13 3.69 -1.98
CA SER A 246 6.19 3.91 -2.95
C SER A 246 7.51 4.37 -2.32
N GLU A 247 7.48 5.13 -1.22
CA GLU A 247 8.69 5.55 -0.51
C GLU A 247 9.38 4.37 0.20
N MET A 248 8.60 3.41 0.78
CA MET A 248 9.20 2.17 1.29
C MET A 248 9.92 1.40 0.18
N MET A 249 9.33 1.33 -1.01
CA MET A 249 9.95 0.70 -2.16
C MET A 249 11.24 1.42 -2.56
N GLN A 250 11.24 2.76 -2.57
CA GLN A 250 12.44 3.55 -2.85
C GLN A 250 13.55 3.29 -1.82
N MET A 251 13.22 3.20 -0.52
CA MET A 251 14.20 2.82 0.52
C MET A 251 14.81 1.45 0.25
N CYS A 252 14.01 0.44 -0.16
CA CYS A 252 14.52 -0.86 -0.57
C CYS A 252 15.45 -0.75 -1.79
N TYR A 253 15.11 0.06 -2.78
CA TYR A 253 15.93 0.28 -3.98
C TYR A 253 17.24 1.01 -3.68
N ARG A 254 17.21 2.02 -2.80
CA ARG A 254 18.44 2.75 -2.39
C ARG A 254 19.40 1.86 -1.61
N ASN A 255 18.87 1.02 -0.72
CA ASN A 255 19.65 0.11 0.14
C ASN A 255 20.80 0.84 0.86
N THR A 256 20.51 1.97 1.45
CA THR A 256 21.48 2.87 2.09
C THR A 256 21.30 2.91 3.60
N TYR A 257 22.24 3.52 4.29
CA TYR A 257 22.16 3.80 5.72
C TYR A 257 21.49 5.16 5.92
N GLU A 258 20.17 5.18 6.22
CA GLU A 258 19.39 6.40 6.43
C GLU A 258 19.01 6.55 7.92
N GLY A 259 19.01 7.78 8.41
CA GLY A 259 18.68 8.13 9.80
C GLY A 259 19.60 9.20 10.38
N ASP A 260 19.21 9.75 11.53
CA ASP A 260 19.91 10.86 12.16
C ASP A 260 21.10 10.43 13.03
N SER A 261 21.09 9.20 13.56
CA SER A 261 22.14 8.63 14.41
C SER A 261 22.75 7.37 13.80
N THR A 262 23.94 6.99 14.25
CA THR A 262 24.60 5.73 13.86
C THR A 262 23.70 4.53 14.19
N PHE A 263 23.08 4.51 15.37
CA PHE A 263 22.11 3.49 15.75
C PHE A 263 20.92 3.43 14.78
N GLY A 264 20.27 4.58 14.51
CA GLY A 264 19.14 4.65 13.61
C GLY A 264 19.48 4.21 12.18
N LYS A 265 20.66 4.55 11.68
CA LYS A 265 21.19 4.11 10.37
C LYS A 265 21.39 2.60 10.29
N LEU A 266 21.97 1.99 11.31
CA LEU A 266 22.16 0.54 11.38
C LEU A 266 20.81 -0.20 11.43
N LEU A 267 19.90 0.27 12.29
CA LEU A 267 18.58 -0.31 12.45
C LEU A 267 17.72 -0.12 11.18
N HIS A 268 17.89 0.99 10.45
CA HIS A 268 17.28 1.22 9.14
C HIS A 268 17.81 0.25 8.08
N HIS A 269 19.13 0.06 8.03
CA HIS A 269 19.76 -0.77 7.00
C HIS A 269 19.45 -2.25 7.15
N HIS A 270 19.19 -2.73 8.36
CA HIS A 270 18.92 -4.14 8.62
C HIS A 270 17.75 -4.70 7.78
N PRO A 271 16.52 -4.13 7.78
CA PRO A 271 15.42 -4.62 6.93
C PRO A 271 15.66 -4.36 5.44
N VAL A 272 16.24 -3.23 5.03
CA VAL A 272 16.45 -2.93 3.61
C VAL A 272 17.56 -3.75 2.97
N SER A 273 18.42 -4.40 3.77
CA SER A 273 19.42 -5.37 3.30
C SER A 273 18.92 -6.82 3.31
N SER A 274 17.71 -7.09 3.81
CA SER A 274 17.13 -8.44 3.92
C SER A 274 16.86 -9.11 2.56
N ALA A 275 16.63 -10.44 2.58
CA ALA A 275 16.27 -11.19 1.38
C ALA A 275 14.97 -10.68 0.73
N ALA A 276 13.96 -10.29 1.52
CA ALA A 276 12.73 -9.70 1.00
C ALA A 276 12.99 -8.36 0.28
N ALA A 277 13.83 -7.49 0.85
CA ALA A 277 14.20 -6.23 0.20
C ALA A 277 15.07 -6.47 -1.05
N GLN A 278 15.92 -7.52 -1.06
CA GLN A 278 16.66 -7.92 -2.26
C GLN A 278 15.69 -8.40 -3.35
N ALA A 279 14.67 -9.17 -3.00
CA ALA A 279 13.63 -9.59 -3.94
C ALA A 279 12.87 -8.39 -4.53
N VAL A 280 12.59 -7.35 -3.72
CA VAL A 280 12.03 -6.08 -4.23
C VAL A 280 12.96 -5.42 -5.25
N ARG A 281 14.27 -5.38 -4.99
CA ARG A 281 15.26 -4.84 -5.97
C ARG A 281 15.29 -5.65 -7.26
N ASN A 282 15.23 -6.97 -7.17
CA ASN A 282 15.29 -7.89 -8.31
C ASN A 282 14.07 -7.76 -9.24
N ARG A 283 12.89 -7.32 -8.73
CA ARG A 283 11.69 -7.09 -9.56
C ARG A 283 11.96 -6.13 -10.72
N ARG A 284 12.74 -5.09 -10.47
CA ARG A 284 12.98 -4.01 -11.42
C ARG A 284 13.65 -4.49 -12.72
N PRO A 285 14.84 -5.12 -12.71
CA PRO A 285 15.44 -5.65 -13.93
C PRO A 285 14.65 -6.81 -14.55
N LEU A 286 13.99 -7.65 -13.73
CA LEU A 286 13.19 -8.76 -14.23
C LEU A 286 12.01 -8.27 -15.09
N VAL A 287 11.23 -7.32 -14.58
CA VAL A 287 10.10 -6.74 -15.34
C VAL A 287 10.60 -6.06 -16.61
N ALA A 288 11.69 -5.29 -16.51
CA ALA A 288 12.28 -4.61 -17.66
C ALA A 288 12.72 -5.62 -18.75
N ALA A 289 13.36 -6.72 -18.37
CA ALA A 289 13.74 -7.80 -19.29
C ALA A 289 12.52 -8.45 -19.93
N MET A 290 11.52 -8.88 -19.14
CA MET A 290 10.31 -9.53 -19.66
C MET A 290 9.54 -8.64 -20.65
N ALA A 291 9.36 -7.36 -20.32
CA ALA A 291 8.66 -6.42 -21.17
C ALA A 291 9.47 -6.10 -22.44
N GLY A 292 10.81 -6.00 -22.30
CA GLY A 292 11.72 -5.82 -23.42
C GLY A 292 11.68 -6.99 -24.41
N ASP A 293 11.81 -8.21 -23.90
CA ASP A 293 11.73 -9.43 -24.70
C ASP A 293 10.37 -9.58 -25.41
N TYR A 294 9.28 -9.20 -24.73
CA TYR A 294 7.97 -9.21 -25.37
C TYR A 294 7.90 -8.18 -26.52
N ALA A 295 8.39 -6.95 -26.29
CA ALA A 295 8.42 -5.91 -27.33
C ALA A 295 9.22 -6.35 -28.56
N ASP A 296 10.36 -7.02 -28.35
CA ASP A 296 11.20 -7.52 -29.44
C ASP A 296 10.52 -8.66 -30.22
N ARG A 297 9.90 -9.61 -29.52
CA ARG A 297 9.16 -10.72 -30.16
C ARG A 297 7.95 -10.26 -30.96
N MET A 298 7.24 -9.22 -30.53
CA MET A 298 6.11 -8.68 -31.28
C MET A 298 6.54 -7.76 -32.44
N GLY A 299 7.82 -7.43 -32.57
CA GLY A 299 8.32 -6.47 -33.56
C GLY A 299 7.82 -5.06 -33.28
N ALA A 300 7.86 -4.63 -32.03
CA ALA A 300 7.40 -3.30 -31.64
C ALA A 300 8.17 -2.18 -32.37
N SER A 301 7.46 -1.16 -32.81
CA SER A 301 8.01 0.00 -33.54
C SER A 301 7.26 1.28 -33.18
N ALA A 302 7.65 2.40 -33.71
CA ALA A 302 6.95 3.68 -33.54
C ALA A 302 5.49 3.63 -34.04
N ASP A 303 5.25 2.86 -35.12
CA ASP A 303 3.91 2.69 -35.74
C ASP A 303 3.12 1.53 -35.15
N ASN A 304 3.79 0.56 -34.51
CA ASN A 304 3.19 -0.61 -33.86
C ASN A 304 3.69 -0.71 -32.43
N ARG A 305 3.22 0.17 -31.55
CA ARG A 305 3.69 0.25 -30.18
C ARG A 305 3.14 -0.87 -29.30
N MET A 306 4.01 -1.41 -28.45
CA MET A 306 3.57 -2.26 -27.36
C MET A 306 2.81 -1.42 -26.33
N ARG A 307 1.54 -1.72 -26.12
CA ARG A 307 0.73 -1.15 -25.02
C ARG A 307 0.95 -1.95 -23.76
N LEU A 308 1.48 -1.29 -22.73
CA LEU A 308 1.86 -1.88 -21.46
C LEU A 308 1.07 -1.26 -20.32
N LEU A 309 0.58 -2.09 -19.37
CA LEU A 309 -0.10 -1.66 -18.15
C LEU A 309 0.70 -2.11 -16.93
N SER A 310 1.10 -1.16 -16.09
CA SER A 310 1.61 -1.39 -14.74
C SER A 310 0.50 -1.17 -13.73
N VAL A 311 0.18 -2.17 -12.91
CA VAL A 311 -0.89 -2.12 -11.89
C VAL A 311 -0.27 -2.04 -10.50
N ALA A 312 -0.68 -1.03 -9.72
CA ALA A 312 0.01 -0.59 -8.51
C ALA A 312 1.50 -0.33 -8.81
N CYS A 313 1.70 0.65 -9.69
CA CYS A 313 3.00 0.91 -10.30
C CYS A 313 4.03 1.46 -9.31
N GLY A 314 3.59 2.04 -8.18
CA GLY A 314 4.48 2.68 -7.21
C GLY A 314 5.35 3.75 -7.90
N PRO A 315 6.64 3.84 -7.58
CA PRO A 315 7.56 4.82 -8.17
C PRO A 315 8.00 4.46 -9.60
N ALA A 316 7.58 3.31 -10.14
CA ALA A 316 7.82 2.83 -11.50
C ALA A 316 9.31 2.91 -11.95
N LEU A 317 10.25 2.59 -11.07
CA LEU A 317 11.69 2.72 -11.35
C LEU A 317 12.20 1.74 -12.42
N GLU A 318 11.49 0.66 -12.70
CA GLU A 318 11.76 -0.26 -13.82
C GLU A 318 11.72 0.41 -15.19
N LEU A 319 11.07 1.58 -15.29
CA LEU A 319 11.07 2.40 -16.50
C LEU A 319 12.48 2.84 -16.92
N HIS A 320 13.37 3.09 -15.96
CA HIS A 320 14.77 3.44 -16.24
C HIS A 320 15.53 2.31 -16.95
N ASP A 321 15.20 1.06 -16.64
CA ASP A 321 15.87 -0.13 -17.17
C ASP A 321 15.27 -0.51 -18.54
N LEU A 322 13.95 -0.48 -18.65
CA LEU A 322 13.25 -0.81 -19.89
C LEU A 322 13.47 0.29 -20.96
N LEU A 323 13.34 1.57 -20.58
CA LEU A 323 13.53 2.71 -21.49
C LEU A 323 15.00 3.12 -21.55
N ASN A 324 15.85 2.23 -22.05
CA ASN A 324 17.30 2.40 -22.10
C ASN A 324 17.80 3.10 -23.38
N SER A 325 16.95 3.28 -24.40
CA SER A 325 17.26 3.89 -25.68
C SER A 325 16.11 4.73 -26.25
N ARG A 326 16.40 5.64 -27.17
CA ARG A 326 15.39 6.44 -27.89
C ARG A 326 14.41 5.56 -28.66
N GLU A 327 14.92 4.50 -29.28
CA GLU A 327 14.12 3.53 -30.00
C GLU A 327 13.11 2.85 -29.07
N ARG A 328 13.55 2.37 -27.92
CA ARG A 328 12.66 1.74 -26.93
C ARG A 328 11.57 2.69 -26.43
N CYS A 329 11.88 3.99 -26.24
CA CYS A 329 10.87 5.00 -25.88
C CYS A 329 9.78 5.14 -26.95
N GLN A 330 10.12 4.95 -28.23
CA GLN A 330 9.15 5.02 -29.33
C GLN A 330 8.35 3.73 -29.52
N GLN A 331 8.87 2.59 -29.06
CA GLN A 331 8.26 1.28 -29.21
C GLN A 331 7.17 0.99 -28.18
N VAL A 332 7.10 1.75 -27.07
CA VAL A 332 6.21 1.44 -25.96
C VAL A 332 5.25 2.60 -25.67
N GLU A 333 4.02 2.24 -25.32
CA GLU A 333 3.01 3.13 -24.77
C GLU A 333 2.64 2.61 -23.38
N TYR A 334 2.85 3.43 -22.35
CA TYR A 334 2.63 3.07 -20.97
C TYR A 334 1.27 3.49 -20.46
N SER A 335 0.66 2.64 -19.60
CA SER A 335 -0.39 3.01 -18.66
C SER A 335 0.09 2.67 -17.27
N LEU A 336 0.22 3.67 -16.41
CA LEU A 336 0.66 3.55 -15.02
C LEU A 336 -0.54 3.75 -14.11
N LEU A 337 -0.94 2.68 -13.42
CA LEU A 337 -2.09 2.67 -12.55
C LEU A 337 -1.64 2.56 -11.09
N ASP A 338 -2.02 3.52 -10.27
CA ASP A 338 -1.89 3.47 -8.82
C ASP A 338 -3.06 4.21 -8.16
N GLN A 339 -3.37 3.85 -6.91
CA GLN A 339 -4.38 4.58 -6.12
C GLN A 339 -3.79 5.83 -5.44
N ASP A 340 -2.46 5.85 -5.25
CA ASP A 340 -1.71 6.90 -4.55
C ASP A 340 -1.22 7.93 -5.57
N ASP A 341 -1.70 9.17 -5.48
CA ASP A 341 -1.30 10.28 -6.34
C ASP A 341 0.19 10.64 -6.16
N LEU A 342 0.74 10.48 -4.95
CA LEU A 342 2.16 10.69 -4.69
C LEU A 342 3.01 9.65 -5.43
N ALA A 343 2.58 8.39 -5.48
CA ALA A 343 3.27 7.35 -6.24
C ALA A 343 3.26 7.67 -7.75
N LEU A 344 2.12 8.12 -8.29
CA LEU A 344 2.04 8.57 -9.69
C LEU A 344 2.91 9.80 -9.96
N GLY A 345 3.01 10.73 -9.01
CA GLY A 345 3.92 11.87 -9.08
C GLY A 345 5.39 11.45 -9.12
N GLU A 346 5.78 10.48 -8.30
CA GLU A 346 7.13 9.89 -8.29
C GLU A 346 7.42 9.16 -9.61
N ALA A 347 6.47 8.38 -10.14
CA ALA A 347 6.58 7.72 -11.43
C ALA A 347 6.72 8.72 -12.57
N ALA A 348 5.99 9.85 -12.53
CA ALA A 348 6.11 10.93 -13.52
C ALA A 348 7.49 11.59 -13.46
N ALA A 349 8.04 11.80 -12.26
CA ALA A 349 9.39 12.33 -12.08
C ALA A 349 10.45 11.36 -12.62
N ALA A 350 10.32 10.05 -12.36
CA ALA A 350 11.21 9.02 -12.89
C ALA A 350 11.18 8.99 -14.42
N LEU A 351 9.98 9.06 -15.03
CA LEU A 351 9.83 9.11 -16.47
C LEU A 351 10.43 10.39 -17.08
N GLY A 352 10.19 11.55 -16.47
CA GLY A 352 10.78 12.83 -16.89
C GLY A 352 12.30 12.81 -16.87
N ALA A 353 12.94 12.10 -15.94
CA ALA A 353 14.37 11.89 -15.91
C ALA A 353 14.85 11.04 -17.11
N VAL A 354 14.10 10.02 -17.51
CA VAL A 354 14.38 9.20 -18.71
C VAL A 354 14.25 10.04 -19.98
N GLU A 355 13.15 10.79 -20.12
CA GLU A 355 12.92 11.67 -21.27
C GLU A 355 14.02 12.72 -21.42
N LYS A 356 14.42 13.33 -20.30
CA LYS A 356 15.54 14.29 -20.28
C LYS A 356 16.87 13.65 -20.67
N ARG A 357 17.16 12.44 -20.15
CA ARG A 357 18.39 11.69 -20.47
C ARG A 357 18.46 11.34 -21.96
N LEU A 358 17.36 10.84 -22.52
CA LEU A 358 17.30 10.32 -23.90
C LEU A 358 16.86 11.37 -24.91
N GLN A 359 16.44 12.57 -24.48
CA GLN A 359 15.92 13.65 -25.38
C GLN A 359 14.79 13.12 -26.28
N THR A 360 13.89 12.29 -25.70
CA THR A 360 12.81 11.64 -26.45
C THR A 360 11.59 11.53 -25.56
N PRO A 361 10.40 12.02 -25.97
CA PRO A 361 9.18 11.88 -25.20
C PRO A 361 8.71 10.42 -25.17
N VAL A 362 8.10 10.03 -24.07
CA VAL A 362 7.49 8.72 -23.89
C VAL A 362 5.97 8.88 -23.83
N LYS A 363 5.25 8.02 -24.55
CA LYS A 363 3.79 8.02 -24.49
C LYS A 363 3.33 7.33 -23.20
N VAL A 364 2.76 8.09 -22.27
CA VAL A 364 2.30 7.62 -20.98
C VAL A 364 0.88 8.08 -20.66
N ASN A 365 0.10 7.23 -20.02
CA ASN A 365 -1.22 7.49 -19.45
C ASN A 365 -1.18 7.18 -17.96
N TYR A 366 -1.52 8.15 -17.11
CA TYR A 366 -1.60 7.97 -15.66
C TYR A 366 -3.05 7.70 -15.27
N ILE A 367 -3.26 6.61 -14.53
CA ILE A 367 -4.59 6.13 -14.11
C ILE A 367 -4.60 6.10 -12.58
N GLN A 368 -5.24 7.10 -11.98
CA GLN A 368 -5.41 7.14 -10.52
C GLN A 368 -6.66 6.36 -10.14
N GLU A 369 -6.50 5.07 -9.86
CA GLU A 369 -7.60 4.16 -9.58
C GLU A 369 -7.20 3.09 -8.56
N SER A 370 -8.17 2.64 -7.77
CA SER A 370 -7.95 1.58 -6.78
C SER A 370 -8.34 0.19 -7.32
N VAL A 371 -7.87 -0.85 -6.63
CA VAL A 371 -8.34 -2.24 -6.86
C VAL A 371 -9.87 -2.34 -6.74
N ARG A 372 -10.48 -1.57 -5.83
CA ARG A 372 -11.93 -1.53 -5.65
C ARG A 372 -12.62 -1.03 -6.92
N THR A 373 -12.11 0.06 -7.52
CA THR A 373 -12.63 0.59 -8.78
C THR A 373 -12.45 -0.41 -9.92
N LEU A 374 -11.28 -1.06 -10.00
CA LEU A 374 -11.02 -2.13 -10.98
C LEU A 374 -12.06 -3.25 -10.87
N LEU A 375 -12.37 -3.70 -9.67
CA LEU A 375 -13.36 -4.77 -9.44
C LEU A 375 -14.80 -4.32 -9.77
N ALA A 376 -15.17 -3.08 -9.40
CA ALA A 376 -16.52 -2.56 -9.59
C ALA A 376 -16.82 -2.21 -11.05
N THR A 377 -15.81 -1.84 -11.85
CA THR A 377 -16.02 -1.37 -13.22
C THR A 377 -16.31 -2.53 -14.18
N ARG A 378 -17.42 -2.43 -14.93
CA ARG A 378 -17.81 -3.44 -15.94
C ARG A 378 -17.14 -3.22 -17.30
N ALA A 379 -16.92 -1.96 -17.68
CA ALA A 379 -16.42 -1.55 -18.99
C ALA A 379 -14.93 -1.14 -18.97
N LEU A 380 -14.07 -1.93 -18.31
CA LEU A 380 -12.63 -1.63 -18.19
C LEU A 380 -11.94 -1.50 -19.55
N ARG A 381 -12.29 -2.38 -20.50
CA ARG A 381 -11.73 -2.38 -21.87
C ARG A 381 -12.04 -1.08 -22.62
N GLU A 382 -13.24 -0.55 -22.47
CA GLU A 382 -13.65 0.73 -23.07
C GLU A 382 -12.92 1.91 -22.42
N ARG A 383 -12.66 1.82 -21.11
CA ARG A 383 -12.06 2.89 -20.31
C ARG A 383 -10.55 2.94 -20.41
N TRP A 384 -9.87 1.79 -20.35
CA TRP A 384 -8.41 1.69 -20.29
C TRP A 384 -7.79 1.12 -21.57
N GLY A 385 -8.58 0.51 -22.42
CA GLY A 385 -8.11 -0.20 -23.63
C GLY A 385 -7.70 -1.64 -23.33
N GLU A 386 -6.98 -2.23 -24.29
CA GLU A 386 -6.39 -3.56 -24.21
C GLU A 386 -4.88 -3.46 -24.32
N PHE A 387 -4.17 -4.41 -23.72
CA PHE A 387 -2.73 -4.36 -23.53
C PHE A 387 -2.04 -5.59 -24.10
N HIS A 388 -0.83 -5.40 -24.59
CA HIS A 388 0.05 -6.48 -25.02
C HIS A 388 0.78 -7.10 -23.82
N PHE A 389 1.15 -6.26 -22.85
CA PHE A 389 1.82 -6.73 -21.64
C PHE A 389 1.23 -6.05 -20.40
N ILE A 390 0.91 -6.83 -19.37
CA ILE A 390 0.41 -6.33 -18.08
C ILE A 390 1.33 -6.85 -16.98
N TYR A 391 1.70 -6.01 -16.03
CA TYR A 391 2.39 -6.49 -14.84
C TYR A 391 1.91 -5.81 -13.55
N SER A 392 2.10 -6.53 -12.46
CA SER A 392 1.86 -6.03 -11.10
C SER A 392 2.80 -6.75 -10.14
N MET A 393 3.72 -6.01 -9.49
CA MET A 393 4.81 -6.63 -8.71
C MET A 393 4.57 -6.61 -7.21
N GLY A 394 3.76 -5.70 -6.67
CA GLY A 394 3.61 -5.50 -5.24
C GLY A 394 2.16 -5.47 -4.73
N LEU A 395 1.18 -5.83 -5.55
CA LEU A 395 -0.23 -5.77 -5.19
C LEU A 395 -0.75 -7.09 -4.60
N PHE A 396 -0.41 -8.21 -5.23
CA PHE A 396 -1.02 -9.50 -4.93
C PHE A 396 -0.65 -10.04 -3.55
N ASP A 397 0.46 -9.58 -3.00
CA ASP A 397 0.87 -9.82 -1.62
C ASP A 397 -0.15 -9.33 -0.57
N TYR A 398 -1.03 -8.40 -0.95
CA TYR A 398 -2.05 -7.80 -0.05
C TYR A 398 -3.47 -8.32 -0.32
N LEU A 399 -3.67 -9.18 -1.31
CA LEU A 399 -4.97 -9.64 -1.73
C LEU A 399 -5.29 -11.03 -1.18
N THR A 400 -6.46 -11.16 -0.54
CA THR A 400 -6.99 -12.49 -0.18
C THR A 400 -7.19 -13.34 -1.44
N PRO A 401 -7.17 -14.69 -1.38
CA PRO A 401 -7.29 -15.52 -2.56
C PRO A 401 -8.51 -15.22 -3.46
N PRO A 402 -9.75 -15.00 -2.94
CA PRO A 402 -10.89 -14.64 -3.77
C PRO A 402 -10.72 -13.30 -4.48
N VAL A 403 -10.16 -12.30 -3.79
CA VAL A 403 -9.92 -10.97 -4.36
C VAL A 403 -8.81 -11.03 -5.41
N ALA A 404 -7.72 -11.75 -5.14
CA ALA A 404 -6.64 -11.97 -6.08
C ALA A 404 -7.13 -12.62 -7.38
N LYS A 405 -7.96 -13.68 -7.27
CA LYS A 405 -8.58 -14.35 -8.44
C LYS A 405 -9.47 -13.39 -9.25
N ALA A 406 -10.29 -12.58 -8.57
CA ALA A 406 -11.16 -11.61 -9.23
C ALA A 406 -10.37 -10.49 -9.94
N VAL A 407 -9.33 -9.95 -9.29
CA VAL A 407 -8.43 -8.94 -9.89
C VAL A 407 -7.71 -9.53 -11.10
N LEU A 408 -7.13 -10.72 -10.97
CA LEU A 408 -6.41 -11.39 -12.04
C LEU A 408 -7.32 -11.65 -13.26
N SER A 409 -8.56 -12.07 -13.03
CA SER A 409 -9.55 -12.28 -14.09
C SER A 409 -9.89 -10.98 -14.85
N LYS A 410 -10.01 -9.86 -14.13
CA LYS A 410 -10.22 -8.54 -14.74
C LYS A 410 -9.02 -8.11 -15.59
N LEU A 411 -7.80 -8.32 -15.10
CA LEU A 411 -6.57 -8.00 -15.84
C LEU A 411 -6.41 -8.92 -17.07
N HIS A 412 -6.70 -10.22 -16.93
CA HIS A 412 -6.68 -11.15 -18.06
C HIS A 412 -7.65 -10.75 -19.17
N ALA A 413 -8.84 -10.23 -18.82
CA ALA A 413 -9.79 -9.72 -19.80
C ALA A 413 -9.27 -8.52 -20.59
N LEU A 414 -8.33 -7.74 -20.04
CA LEU A 414 -7.68 -6.61 -20.71
C LEU A 414 -6.48 -7.02 -21.60
N LEU A 415 -6.02 -8.26 -21.55
CA LEU A 415 -4.98 -8.73 -22.46
C LEU A 415 -5.52 -8.91 -23.88
N LEU A 416 -4.75 -8.45 -24.85
CA LEU A 416 -4.93 -8.81 -26.26
C LEU A 416 -4.68 -10.31 -26.48
N PRO A 417 -5.23 -10.92 -27.53
CA PRO A 417 -4.84 -12.26 -27.93
C PRO A 417 -3.31 -12.35 -28.12
N GLY A 418 -2.67 -13.38 -27.55
CA GLY A 418 -1.23 -13.54 -27.52
C GLY A 418 -0.48 -12.59 -26.55
N GLY A 419 -1.21 -11.74 -25.81
CA GLY A 419 -0.63 -10.88 -24.80
C GLY A 419 -0.13 -11.65 -23.57
N GLU A 420 0.81 -11.08 -22.84
CA GLU A 420 1.42 -11.68 -21.65
C GLU A 420 1.17 -10.86 -20.38
N MET A 421 1.16 -11.55 -19.24
CA MET A 421 1.05 -10.94 -17.92
C MET A 421 2.13 -11.50 -16.99
N ALA A 422 2.66 -10.64 -16.11
CA ALA A 422 3.61 -11.00 -15.05
C ALA A 422 3.10 -10.46 -13.70
N ILE A 423 2.78 -11.36 -12.78
CA ILE A 423 2.24 -11.01 -11.47
C ILE A 423 3.20 -11.51 -10.38
N GLY A 424 3.61 -10.59 -9.51
CA GLY A 424 4.50 -10.89 -8.40
C GLY A 424 3.76 -11.25 -7.13
N ASN A 425 4.31 -12.22 -6.38
CA ASN A 425 3.92 -12.53 -5.00
C ASN A 425 5.11 -13.15 -4.25
N PHE A 426 5.23 -12.88 -2.96
CA PHE A 426 6.24 -13.53 -2.15
C PHE A 426 5.86 -14.99 -1.85
N HIS A 427 6.83 -15.86 -2.01
CA HIS A 427 6.69 -17.28 -1.72
C HIS A 427 6.63 -17.56 -0.22
N VAL A 428 5.93 -18.63 0.18
CA VAL A 428 5.78 -19.03 1.60
C VAL A 428 7.09 -19.31 2.32
N THR A 429 8.17 -19.65 1.57
CA THR A 429 9.50 -19.92 2.10
C THR A 429 10.35 -18.67 2.31
N ASN A 430 9.79 -17.47 2.17
CA ASN A 430 10.52 -16.22 2.45
C ASN A 430 11.15 -16.27 3.85
N PRO A 431 12.49 -16.29 3.98
CA PRO A 431 13.18 -16.42 5.28
C PRO A 431 12.98 -15.17 6.16
N THR A 432 12.58 -14.05 5.60
CA THR A 432 12.34 -12.81 6.34
C THR A 432 10.88 -12.61 6.74
N ARG A 433 10.00 -13.57 6.46
CA ARG A 433 8.56 -13.48 6.73
C ARG A 433 8.26 -13.10 8.18
N ARG A 434 8.81 -13.84 9.14
CA ARG A 434 8.54 -13.59 10.57
C ARG A 434 9.13 -12.28 11.06
N TYR A 435 10.28 -11.90 10.53
CA TYR A 435 10.85 -10.59 10.78
C TYR A 435 9.93 -9.46 10.28
N MET A 436 9.37 -9.58 9.07
CA MET A 436 8.41 -8.63 8.51
C MET A 436 7.14 -8.55 9.37
N ASP A 437 6.58 -9.68 9.79
CA ASP A 437 5.36 -9.74 10.60
C ASP A 437 5.57 -9.10 11.99
N TYR A 438 6.69 -9.38 12.64
CA TYR A 438 6.91 -9.03 14.05
C TYR A 438 7.55 -7.65 14.26
N TRP A 439 8.56 -7.30 13.47
CA TRP A 439 9.32 -6.05 13.65
C TRP A 439 8.78 -4.91 12.79
N LEU A 440 8.29 -5.22 11.60
CA LEU A 440 7.90 -4.22 10.61
C LEU A 440 6.38 -4.00 10.53
N ASP A 441 5.57 -4.75 11.29
CA ASP A 441 4.12 -4.75 11.14
C ASP A 441 3.68 -4.89 9.67
N TRP A 442 4.35 -5.77 8.94
CA TRP A 442 4.20 -5.95 7.50
C TRP A 442 3.74 -7.37 7.13
N PRO A 443 2.50 -7.76 7.49
CA PRO A 443 1.94 -9.04 7.11
C PRO A 443 1.54 -9.07 5.64
N LEU A 444 1.83 -10.19 4.97
CA LEU A 444 1.51 -10.44 3.57
C LEU A 444 0.76 -11.76 3.40
N TYR A 445 0.05 -11.91 2.29
CA TYR A 445 -0.52 -13.17 1.82
C TYR A 445 0.54 -13.91 0.99
N TYR A 446 1.33 -14.73 1.65
CA TYR A 446 2.29 -15.62 1.01
C TYR A 446 1.57 -16.75 0.29
N ARG A 447 2.10 -17.21 -0.85
CA ARG A 447 1.53 -18.29 -1.66
C ARG A 447 2.56 -19.35 -1.97
N THR A 448 2.10 -20.58 -2.17
CA THR A 448 2.85 -21.63 -2.85
C THR A 448 2.70 -21.47 -4.36
N GLU A 449 3.47 -22.23 -5.16
CA GLU A 449 3.27 -22.29 -6.61
C GLU A 449 1.86 -22.77 -6.96
N GLU A 450 1.37 -23.80 -6.25
CA GLU A 450 0.04 -24.35 -6.45
C GLU A 450 -1.05 -23.31 -6.18
N ASP A 451 -0.97 -22.59 -5.05
CA ASP A 451 -1.92 -21.50 -4.71
C ASP A 451 -1.92 -20.42 -5.78
N PHE A 452 -0.76 -20.11 -6.36
CA PHE A 452 -0.65 -19.03 -7.33
C PHE A 452 -1.15 -19.45 -8.72
N LEU A 453 -0.85 -20.66 -9.15
CA LEU A 453 -1.36 -21.23 -10.39
C LEU A 453 -2.89 -21.45 -10.34
N ALA A 454 -3.44 -21.82 -9.18
CA ALA A 454 -4.89 -22.00 -8.99
C ALA A 454 -5.70 -20.71 -9.29
N LEU A 455 -5.09 -19.52 -9.21
CA LEU A 455 -5.76 -18.29 -9.61
C LEU A 455 -6.11 -18.22 -11.11
N THR A 456 -5.49 -19.07 -11.94
CA THR A 456 -5.65 -19.07 -13.41
C THR A 456 -6.58 -20.16 -13.94
N GLU A 457 -7.17 -21.01 -13.09
CA GLU A 457 -8.00 -22.16 -13.48
C GLU A 457 -9.11 -21.83 -14.47
N ASP A 458 -9.66 -20.61 -14.41
CA ASP A 458 -10.80 -20.17 -15.24
C ASP A 458 -10.36 -19.54 -16.58
N PHE A 459 -9.06 -19.55 -16.94
CA PHE A 459 -8.55 -18.84 -18.12
C PHE A 459 -8.54 -19.66 -19.43
N GLY A 460 -9.18 -20.82 -19.43
CA GLY A 460 -9.33 -21.64 -20.63
C GLY A 460 -7.98 -22.05 -21.23
N ASP A 461 -7.74 -21.69 -22.51
CA ASP A 461 -6.53 -22.07 -23.26
C ASP A 461 -5.30 -21.21 -22.99
N ALA A 462 -5.33 -20.34 -21.96
CA ALA A 462 -4.16 -19.58 -21.56
C ALA A 462 -3.07 -20.50 -20.98
N THR A 463 -1.80 -20.18 -21.25
CA THR A 463 -0.67 -20.88 -20.64
C THR A 463 -0.21 -20.11 -19.43
N ALA A 464 -0.10 -20.78 -18.28
CA ALA A 464 0.42 -20.20 -17.05
C ALA A 464 1.62 -21.01 -16.54
N TRP A 465 2.63 -20.31 -15.99
CA TRP A 465 3.81 -20.93 -15.37
C TRP A 465 4.41 -20.00 -14.31
N ILE A 466 5.28 -20.55 -13.46
CA ILE A 466 5.96 -19.82 -12.39
C ILE A 466 7.44 -19.62 -12.77
N GLU A 467 7.94 -18.42 -12.48
CA GLU A 467 9.36 -18.07 -12.49
C GLU A 467 9.72 -17.48 -11.11
N TYR A 468 11.01 -17.49 -10.77
CA TYR A 468 11.52 -16.92 -9.52
C TYR A 468 12.60 -15.89 -9.78
N ASP A 469 12.77 -14.98 -8.85
CA ASP A 469 13.98 -14.18 -8.78
C ASP A 469 15.15 -14.99 -8.18
N ASP A 470 16.35 -14.45 -8.23
CA ASP A 470 17.57 -15.13 -7.75
C ASP A 470 17.55 -15.44 -6.24
N THR A 471 16.68 -14.78 -5.45
CA THR A 471 16.56 -15.06 -4.02
C THR A 471 15.60 -16.22 -3.73
N GLY A 472 14.76 -16.61 -4.68
CA GLY A 472 13.65 -17.54 -4.48
C GLY A 472 12.50 -16.98 -3.63
N VAL A 473 12.56 -15.72 -3.22
CA VAL A 473 11.52 -15.05 -2.43
C VAL A 473 10.42 -14.50 -3.33
N GLN A 474 10.80 -13.82 -4.42
CA GLN A 474 9.84 -13.30 -5.39
C GLN A 474 9.44 -14.37 -6.38
N MET A 475 8.20 -14.79 -6.30
CA MET A 475 7.56 -15.66 -7.28
C MET A 475 6.82 -14.80 -8.31
N LEU A 476 6.91 -15.18 -9.58
CA LEU A 476 6.30 -14.51 -10.73
C LEU A 476 5.35 -15.47 -11.44
N LEU A 477 4.06 -15.22 -11.36
CA LEU A 477 3.07 -15.92 -12.19
C LEU A 477 3.05 -15.27 -13.57
N ARG A 478 3.53 -16.03 -14.55
CA ARG A 478 3.52 -15.65 -15.96
C ARG A 478 2.28 -16.26 -16.64
N ILE A 479 1.59 -15.46 -17.40
CA ILE A 479 0.39 -15.89 -18.12
C ILE A 479 0.49 -15.39 -19.56
N ARG A 480 0.26 -16.29 -20.52
CA ARG A 480 0.10 -15.93 -21.93
C ARG A 480 -1.32 -16.28 -22.39
N LYS A 481 -2.05 -15.29 -22.87
CA LYS A 481 -3.39 -15.46 -23.43
C LYS A 481 -3.32 -16.16 -24.78
N ALA A 482 -4.27 -17.03 -25.06
CA ALA A 482 -4.37 -17.68 -26.36
C ALA A 482 -4.47 -16.66 -27.50
N THR A 483 -4.02 -17.04 -28.69
CA THR A 483 -4.01 -16.19 -29.89
C THR A 483 -5.32 -16.20 -30.68
N THR A 484 -6.24 -17.08 -30.32
CA THR A 484 -7.56 -17.25 -30.98
C THR A 484 -8.69 -17.16 -29.96
#